data_074b6fa0b339ff1333751ee197521815
#
_entry.id   074b6fa0b339ff1333751ee197521815
#
_cell.length_a   1.000
_cell.length_b   1.000
_cell.length_c   1.000
_cell.angle_alpha   90.00
_cell.angle_beta   90.00
_cell.angle_gamma   90.00
#
_symmetry.space_group_name_H-M   'P 1'
#
loop_
_entity.id
_entity.type
_entity.pdbx_description
1 polymer ?
#
loop_
_entity_poly.entity_id
_entity_poly.type
_entity_poly.pdbx_seq_one_letter_code
_entity_poly.pdbx_strand_id
1 'polypeptide(L)'
;MAPFYIKRCNALKQKTKFVCAECGYDSPKWLGKCPKCGSWNSFNEEIDAPAPRYSSKIETTYITSEKPKRISEISAGDEKRIKTGTEELDRVLGGGIVEGSLILVGGDPGIGKSTLLLQISNTVAKDGKVLYVSGEESCQQIKIRAERLKTQSENLLVLAQTDLDIILSTAQTEKPRVMIIDSVQTVFKADIPSAPGSMTQVREVTHYIMRYAKENNVAVFIVGHVTKDGNIAGPRMLEHMVDCVLYFEGERTQSYRLLRTVKNRFGSTNEIGVFEMKDTGLVEVKNPSEMLLKGRPEMVSGSTVVCTLEGTRPVLAEVQALCSPSGFGNARRVATGIDYGRAVLLGAILEKQLGLQLQNQDIYLNVVGGLKISDTATDLAISIAIASDFKNFIINSKTLILGEVGLTGEVRAISFCEQRIAEAEKMGFNYCILPHLNAENIKKTKLQLIPVKTVSQAIACIKKINESEKI
;
A
#
# COMPACT_ATOMS: atom_id res chain seq x y z
N MET A 1 -59.12 -12.48 49.16
CA MET A 1 -58.78 -11.49 48.11
C MET A 1 -57.63 -10.64 48.64
N ALA A 2 -56.42 -10.91 48.21
CA ALA A 2 -55.26 -10.12 48.58
C ALA A 2 -54.77 -9.38 47.31
N PRO A 3 -54.40 -8.10 47.34
CA PRO A 3 -53.99 -7.36 46.16
C PRO A 3 -52.51 -7.61 45.83
N PHE A 4 -52.28 -7.95 44.60
CA PHE A 4 -50.93 -8.05 43.99
C PHE A 4 -50.28 -6.67 43.92
N TYR A 5 -49.18 -6.45 44.65
CA TYR A 5 -48.27 -5.32 44.48
C TYR A 5 -47.31 -5.57 43.31
N ILE A 6 -47.53 -4.89 42.20
CA ILE A 6 -46.59 -4.81 41.10
C ILE A 6 -45.46 -3.85 41.53
N LYS A 7 -44.26 -4.40 41.82
CA LYS A 7 -43.04 -3.60 41.95
C LYS A 7 -42.68 -3.04 40.58
N ARG A 8 -42.78 -1.72 40.41
CA ARG A 8 -42.18 -0.99 39.28
C ARG A 8 -40.67 -1.16 39.34
N CYS A 9 -40.09 -1.89 38.37
CA CYS A 9 -38.66 -1.83 38.09
C CYS A 9 -38.30 -0.42 37.61
N ASN A 10 -37.54 0.32 38.40
CA ASN A 10 -36.91 1.55 37.95
C ASN A 10 -35.85 1.16 36.91
N ALA A 11 -36.14 1.42 35.64
CA ALA A 11 -35.12 1.37 34.57
C ALA A 11 -34.07 2.43 34.87
N LEU A 12 -32.87 2.01 35.22
CA LEU A 12 -31.69 2.86 35.30
C LEU A 12 -31.51 3.49 33.92
N LYS A 13 -31.62 4.82 33.81
CA LYS A 13 -31.24 5.56 32.60
C LYS A 13 -29.78 5.29 32.31
N GLN A 14 -29.50 4.47 31.30
CA GLN A 14 -28.16 4.31 30.78
C GLN A 14 -27.68 5.65 30.21
N LYS A 15 -26.50 6.12 30.65
CA LYS A 15 -25.86 7.30 30.09
C LYS A 15 -25.24 6.90 28.74
N THR A 16 -25.49 7.70 27.71
CA THR A 16 -24.86 7.53 26.40
C THR A 16 -23.85 8.64 26.17
N LYS A 17 -22.81 8.35 25.42
CA LYS A 17 -21.83 9.28 24.90
C LYS A 17 -21.72 9.15 23.39
N PHE A 18 -21.23 10.18 22.73
CA PHE A 18 -21.03 10.20 21.29
C PHE A 18 -19.55 10.11 20.99
N VAL A 19 -19.14 9.11 20.19
CA VAL A 19 -17.74 8.84 19.82
C VAL A 19 -17.57 9.06 18.34
N CYS A 20 -16.56 9.86 17.96
CA CYS A 20 -16.23 10.09 16.57
C CYS A 20 -15.67 8.82 15.93
N ALA A 21 -16.30 8.34 14.85
CA ALA A 21 -15.93 7.14 14.12
C ALA A 21 -14.52 7.25 13.48
N GLU A 22 -14.02 8.46 13.21
CA GLU A 22 -12.77 8.69 12.53
C GLU A 22 -11.54 8.77 13.46
N CYS A 23 -11.70 9.36 14.65
CA CYS A 23 -10.56 9.62 15.52
C CYS A 23 -10.74 9.20 16.97
N GLY A 24 -11.91 8.63 17.34
CA GLY A 24 -12.20 8.18 18.69
C GLY A 24 -12.38 9.31 19.72
N TYR A 25 -12.55 10.57 19.28
CA TYR A 25 -12.88 11.68 20.19
C TYR A 25 -14.27 11.48 20.77
N ASP A 26 -14.39 11.50 22.09
CA ASP A 26 -15.66 11.33 22.80
C ASP A 26 -16.27 12.67 23.23
N SER A 27 -17.58 12.76 23.19
CA SER A 27 -18.37 13.93 23.58
C SER A 27 -19.65 13.50 24.30
N PRO A 28 -20.09 14.22 25.34
CA PRO A 28 -21.37 13.94 26.00
C PRO A 28 -22.60 14.33 25.15
N LYS A 29 -22.36 14.99 24.00
CA LYS A 29 -23.40 15.41 23.06
C LYS A 29 -22.97 15.14 21.65
N TRP A 30 -23.92 14.86 20.76
CA TRP A 30 -23.66 14.76 19.33
C TRP A 30 -23.17 16.11 18.77
N LEU A 31 -22.08 16.07 18.00
CA LEU A 31 -21.49 17.24 17.35
C LEU A 31 -21.51 17.02 15.84
N GLY A 32 -21.98 17.99 15.07
CA GLY A 32 -22.01 17.92 13.61
C GLY A 32 -20.63 17.84 12.99
N LYS A 33 -19.61 18.42 13.66
CA LYS A 33 -18.19 18.39 13.23
C LYS A 33 -17.31 17.98 14.41
N CYS A 34 -16.42 17.05 14.19
CA CYS A 34 -15.46 16.63 15.22
C CYS A 34 -14.40 17.71 15.45
N PRO A 35 -14.21 18.19 16.71
CA PRO A 35 -13.22 19.24 17.00
C PRO A 35 -11.77 18.74 16.88
N LYS A 36 -11.54 17.43 16.93
CA LYS A 36 -10.18 16.84 16.88
C LYS A 36 -9.72 16.56 15.46
N CYS A 37 -10.54 15.93 14.61
CA CYS A 37 -10.16 15.57 13.25
C CYS A 37 -10.86 16.37 12.15
N GLY A 38 -11.86 17.19 12.50
CA GLY A 38 -12.58 18.03 11.55
C GLY A 38 -13.65 17.32 10.71
N SER A 39 -13.84 16.01 10.86
CA SER A 39 -14.82 15.21 10.11
C SER A 39 -16.25 15.61 10.46
N TRP A 40 -17.13 15.65 9.44
CA TRP A 40 -18.55 15.96 9.60
C TRP A 40 -19.37 14.68 9.75
N ASN A 41 -20.45 14.73 10.55
CA ASN A 41 -21.41 13.65 10.76
C ASN A 41 -20.77 12.29 11.15
N SER A 42 -19.67 12.34 11.90
CA SER A 42 -18.85 11.18 12.25
C SER A 42 -19.08 10.64 13.68
N PHE A 43 -20.08 11.14 14.40
CA PHE A 43 -20.37 10.71 15.77
C PHE A 43 -21.41 9.60 15.81
N ASN A 44 -21.05 8.48 16.46
CA ASN A 44 -21.94 7.37 16.80
C ASN A 44 -22.29 7.42 18.29
N GLU A 45 -23.53 7.09 18.62
CA GLU A 45 -23.96 6.99 20.00
C GLU A 45 -23.51 5.66 20.60
N GLU A 46 -22.77 5.73 21.71
CA GLU A 46 -22.32 4.58 22.48
C GLU A 46 -22.82 4.67 23.94
N ILE A 47 -23.08 3.53 24.56
CA ILE A 47 -23.46 3.47 25.94
C ILE A 47 -22.26 3.88 26.80
N ASP A 48 -22.42 4.96 27.61
CA ASP A 48 -21.43 5.37 28.60
C ASP A 48 -21.51 4.42 29.79
N ALA A 49 -20.96 3.21 29.61
CA ALA A 49 -20.76 2.31 30.73
C ALA A 49 -19.70 2.92 31.64
N PRO A 50 -19.89 2.96 32.97
CA PRO A 50 -18.85 3.38 33.89
C PRO A 50 -17.63 2.52 33.59
N ALA A 51 -16.46 3.17 33.35
CA ALA A 51 -15.22 2.46 33.20
C ALA A 51 -15.14 1.39 34.28
N PRO A 52 -14.85 0.14 33.94
CA PRO A 52 -14.73 -0.90 34.95
C PRO A 52 -13.79 -0.33 36.01
N ARG A 53 -14.31 -0.11 37.24
CA ARG A 53 -13.44 0.19 38.37
C ARG A 53 -12.47 -0.99 38.35
N TYR A 54 -11.24 -0.75 37.97
CA TYR A 54 -10.16 -1.69 38.17
C TYR A 54 -10.24 -2.08 39.64
N SER A 55 -11.03 -3.13 39.91
CA SER A 55 -11.01 -3.75 41.22
C SER A 55 -9.55 -4.20 41.34
N SER A 56 -8.91 -3.77 42.40
CA SER A 56 -7.53 -4.08 42.77
C SER A 56 -7.30 -5.58 43.11
N LYS A 57 -8.03 -6.45 42.44
CA LYS A 57 -7.81 -7.87 42.25
C LYS A 57 -7.55 -8.18 40.78
N ILE A 58 -6.63 -7.43 40.16
CA ILE A 58 -5.76 -8.07 39.19
C ILE A 58 -4.85 -8.93 40.07
N GLU A 59 -5.14 -10.20 40.09
CA GLU A 59 -4.10 -11.17 40.43
C GLU A 59 -2.92 -10.84 39.54
N THR A 60 -1.90 -10.30 40.18
CA THR A 60 -0.61 -9.91 39.61
C THR A 60 0.16 -11.17 39.20
N THR A 61 -0.40 -11.95 38.29
CA THR A 61 0.19 -13.21 37.79
C THR A 61 0.94 -13.00 36.47
N TYR A 62 1.14 -11.73 36.06
CA TYR A 62 1.88 -11.40 34.83
C TYR A 62 3.02 -10.43 35.11
N ILE A 63 3.74 -10.65 36.20
CA ILE A 63 5.10 -10.18 36.28
C ILE A 63 5.94 -11.27 35.61
N THR A 64 6.09 -11.22 34.30
CA THR A 64 7.31 -11.75 33.71
C THR A 64 8.43 -10.96 34.36
N SER A 65 9.14 -11.59 35.29
CA SER A 65 10.22 -10.99 36.06
C SER A 65 11.49 -10.83 35.19
N GLU A 66 11.33 -10.28 33.99
CA GLU A 66 12.48 -9.91 33.20
C GLU A 66 13.10 -8.66 33.84
N LYS A 67 14.22 -8.88 34.52
CA LYS A 67 15.05 -7.80 35.02
C LYS A 67 15.56 -6.99 33.84
N PRO A 68 15.70 -5.66 33.99
CA PRO A 68 16.33 -4.84 32.97
C PRO A 68 17.69 -5.44 32.56
N LYS A 69 17.90 -5.66 31.28
CA LYS A 69 19.16 -6.15 30.70
C LYS A 69 19.88 -4.98 30.02
N ARG A 70 21.19 -4.96 30.11
CA ARG A 70 21.99 -4.02 29.33
C ARG A 70 21.86 -4.37 27.85
N ILE A 71 21.81 -3.36 26.98
CA ILE A 71 21.68 -3.57 25.53
C ILE A 71 22.81 -4.47 24.99
N SER A 72 24.01 -4.40 25.58
CA SER A 72 25.16 -5.25 25.25
C SER A 72 25.00 -6.73 25.66
N GLU A 73 24.08 -7.03 26.58
CA GLU A 73 23.77 -8.38 27.04
C GLU A 73 22.63 -9.03 26.26
N ILE A 74 21.93 -8.22 25.46
CA ILE A 74 20.87 -8.69 24.56
C ILE A 74 21.58 -9.18 23.30
N SER A 75 21.67 -10.50 23.14
CA SER A 75 22.09 -11.04 21.85
C SER A 75 21.05 -10.63 20.81
N ALA A 76 21.45 -9.81 19.84
CA ALA A 76 20.73 -9.67 18.60
C ALA A 76 20.88 -11.02 17.87
N GLY A 77 20.16 -12.04 18.35
CA GLY A 77 20.04 -13.31 17.63
C GLY A 77 19.46 -12.99 16.27
N ASP A 78 19.93 -13.66 15.23
CA ASP A 78 19.35 -13.56 13.89
C ASP A 78 17.84 -13.71 14.06
N GLU A 79 17.09 -12.61 13.81
CA GLU A 79 15.63 -12.65 13.85
C GLU A 79 15.17 -13.75 12.89
N LYS A 80 14.72 -14.88 13.46
CA LYS A 80 14.21 -15.99 12.66
C LYS A 80 13.00 -15.50 11.86
N ARG A 81 13.19 -15.34 10.57
CA ARG A 81 12.12 -14.95 9.65
C ARG A 81 11.51 -16.15 9.00
N ILE A 82 10.19 -16.24 9.05
CA ILE A 82 9.42 -17.26 8.35
C ILE A 82 9.25 -16.82 6.91
N LYS A 83 9.73 -17.62 5.96
CA LYS A 83 9.53 -17.35 4.55
C LYS A 83 8.10 -17.63 4.13
N THR A 84 7.51 -16.69 3.38
CA THR A 84 6.13 -16.83 2.88
C THR A 84 6.05 -17.70 1.61
N GLY A 85 7.18 -17.95 0.97
CA GLY A 85 7.26 -18.63 -0.31
C GLY A 85 6.96 -17.72 -1.51
N THR A 86 6.83 -16.42 -1.26
CA THR A 86 6.59 -15.39 -2.25
C THR A 86 7.62 -14.28 -2.04
N GLU A 87 8.52 -14.06 -3.02
CA GLU A 87 9.62 -13.08 -2.89
C GLU A 87 9.10 -11.65 -2.75
N GLU A 88 8.02 -11.33 -3.44
CA GLU A 88 7.38 -10.01 -3.39
C GLU A 88 6.76 -9.71 -2.01
N LEU A 89 6.18 -10.72 -1.33
CA LEU A 89 5.67 -10.56 0.03
C LEU A 89 6.81 -10.52 1.04
N ASP A 90 7.81 -11.40 0.92
CA ASP A 90 8.98 -11.37 1.79
C ASP A 90 9.68 -10.01 1.74
N ARG A 91 9.74 -9.38 0.56
CA ARG A 91 10.32 -8.05 0.37
C ARG A 91 9.59 -7.00 1.19
N VAL A 92 8.28 -6.89 1.06
CA VAL A 92 7.49 -5.87 1.78
C VAL A 92 7.46 -6.12 3.29
N LEU A 93 7.69 -7.35 3.73
CA LEU A 93 7.86 -7.71 5.13
C LEU A 93 9.30 -7.45 5.65
N GLY A 94 10.22 -7.03 4.77
CA GLY A 94 11.62 -6.80 5.14
C GLY A 94 12.45 -8.07 5.23
N GLY A 95 12.07 -9.12 4.49
CA GLY A 95 12.78 -10.39 4.39
C GLY A 95 12.01 -11.61 4.89
N GLY A 96 10.75 -11.45 5.30
CA GLY A 96 9.87 -12.52 5.79
C GLY A 96 9.14 -12.14 7.07
N ILE A 97 8.26 -13.02 7.55
CA ILE A 97 7.45 -12.82 8.75
C ILE A 97 8.34 -12.95 9.99
N VAL A 98 8.26 -11.99 10.91
CA VAL A 98 8.95 -12.02 12.21
C VAL A 98 8.05 -12.70 13.24
N GLU A 99 8.60 -13.65 14.00
CA GLU A 99 7.87 -14.33 15.08
C GLU A 99 7.46 -13.32 16.17
N GLY A 100 6.23 -13.45 16.70
CA GLY A 100 5.67 -12.52 17.68
C GLY A 100 5.24 -11.17 17.13
N SER A 101 5.29 -10.96 15.81
CA SER A 101 4.84 -9.72 15.16
C SER A 101 3.34 -9.68 14.92
N LEU A 102 2.77 -8.47 14.95
CA LEU A 102 1.39 -8.18 14.54
C LEU A 102 1.40 -7.38 13.25
N ILE A 103 0.82 -7.93 12.18
CA ILE A 103 0.83 -7.40 10.82
C ILE A 103 -0.61 -7.06 10.42
N LEU A 104 -0.85 -5.81 10.05
CA LEU A 104 -2.13 -5.37 9.50
C LEU A 104 -2.09 -5.41 7.97
N VAL A 105 -3.07 -6.07 7.36
CA VAL A 105 -3.27 -6.08 5.91
C VAL A 105 -4.55 -5.32 5.58
N GLY A 106 -4.40 -4.12 5.03
CA GLY A 106 -5.49 -3.25 4.62
C GLY A 106 -5.73 -3.24 3.12
N GLY A 107 -6.86 -2.66 2.70
CA GLY A 107 -7.21 -2.48 1.29
C GLY A 107 -8.69 -2.71 1.02
N ASP A 108 -9.14 -2.34 -0.18
CA ASP A 108 -10.54 -2.44 -0.59
C ASP A 108 -11.10 -3.86 -0.50
N PRO A 109 -12.42 -4.02 -0.25
CA PRO A 109 -13.08 -5.31 -0.35
C PRO A 109 -12.90 -5.93 -1.73
N GLY A 110 -12.53 -7.23 -1.77
CA GLY A 110 -12.31 -7.96 -3.03
C GLY A 110 -10.98 -7.69 -3.74
N ILE A 111 -10.05 -6.91 -3.17
CA ILE A 111 -8.74 -6.62 -3.75
C ILE A 111 -7.79 -7.84 -3.77
N GLY A 112 -8.01 -8.85 -2.91
CA GLY A 112 -7.20 -10.07 -2.84
C GLY A 112 -6.56 -10.38 -1.49
N LYS A 113 -6.84 -9.62 -0.41
CA LYS A 113 -6.26 -9.81 0.94
C LYS A 113 -6.37 -11.26 1.43
N SER A 114 -7.60 -11.76 1.53
CA SER A 114 -7.89 -13.12 2.00
C SER A 114 -7.31 -14.19 1.07
N THR A 115 -7.23 -13.90 -0.24
CA THR A 115 -6.59 -14.80 -1.22
C THR A 115 -5.11 -14.95 -0.96
N LEU A 116 -4.38 -13.82 -0.83
CA LEU A 116 -2.95 -13.84 -0.52
C LEU A 116 -2.67 -14.57 0.80
N LEU A 117 -3.41 -14.22 1.85
CA LEU A 117 -3.20 -14.81 3.17
C LEU A 117 -3.48 -16.31 3.19
N LEU A 118 -4.48 -16.77 2.45
CA LEU A 118 -4.75 -18.22 2.35
C LEU A 118 -3.65 -18.95 1.55
N GLN A 119 -3.12 -18.35 0.47
CA GLN A 119 -2.02 -18.91 -0.31
C GLN A 119 -0.72 -19.05 0.52
N ILE A 120 -0.34 -17.99 1.26
CA ILE A 120 0.86 -18.06 2.11
C ILE A 120 0.69 -19.02 3.28
N SER A 121 -0.54 -19.18 3.80
CA SER A 121 -0.85 -20.15 4.86
C SER A 121 -0.44 -21.55 4.45
N ASN A 122 -0.66 -21.94 3.21
CA ASN A 122 -0.28 -23.25 2.69
C ASN A 122 1.24 -23.47 2.69
N THR A 123 2.00 -22.44 2.37
CA THR A 123 3.46 -22.53 2.36
C THR A 123 4.02 -22.56 3.78
N VAL A 124 3.54 -21.67 4.65
CA VAL A 124 3.96 -21.61 6.05
C VAL A 124 3.56 -22.87 6.83
N ALA A 125 2.42 -23.47 6.47
CA ALA A 125 1.92 -24.70 7.09
C ALA A 125 2.79 -25.94 6.82
N LYS A 126 3.78 -25.86 5.93
CA LYS A 126 4.78 -26.94 5.75
C LYS A 126 5.72 -27.05 6.94
N ASP A 127 6.01 -25.93 7.61
CA ASP A 127 6.99 -25.84 8.68
C ASP A 127 6.36 -25.67 10.07
N GLY A 128 5.03 -25.67 10.18
CA GLY A 128 4.31 -25.55 11.45
C GLY A 128 2.83 -25.26 11.27
N LYS A 129 2.05 -25.36 12.34
CA LYS A 129 0.62 -25.12 12.28
C LYS A 129 0.30 -23.65 11.95
N VAL A 130 -0.69 -23.45 11.10
CA VAL A 130 -1.28 -22.14 10.80
C VAL A 130 -2.75 -22.17 11.20
N LEU A 131 -3.21 -21.19 11.98
CA LEU A 131 -4.61 -21.03 12.36
C LEU A 131 -5.23 -19.88 11.56
N TYR A 132 -6.15 -20.21 10.64
CA TYR A 132 -6.93 -19.24 9.88
C TYR A 132 -8.29 -19.05 10.54
N VAL A 133 -8.50 -17.88 11.15
CA VAL A 133 -9.75 -17.49 11.81
C VAL A 133 -10.54 -16.62 10.85
N SER A 134 -11.79 -16.99 10.59
CA SER A 134 -12.72 -16.21 9.78
C SER A 134 -13.95 -15.80 10.60
N GLY A 135 -14.24 -14.51 10.58
CA GLY A 135 -15.47 -13.97 11.14
C GLY A 135 -16.56 -13.68 10.10
N GLU A 136 -16.26 -13.83 8.81
CA GLU A 136 -17.18 -13.51 7.71
C GLU A 136 -17.60 -14.74 6.91
N GLU A 137 -16.70 -15.69 6.72
CA GLU A 137 -16.92 -16.85 5.89
C GLU A 137 -16.99 -18.15 6.72
N SER A 138 -17.86 -19.05 6.31
CA SER A 138 -17.93 -20.40 6.88
C SER A 138 -16.73 -21.26 6.47
N CYS A 139 -16.43 -22.30 7.25
CA CYS A 139 -15.38 -23.27 6.92
C CYS A 139 -15.57 -23.88 5.52
N GLN A 140 -16.82 -24.08 5.07
CA GLN A 140 -17.11 -24.62 3.73
C GLN A 140 -16.73 -23.64 2.63
N GLN A 141 -17.02 -22.33 2.77
CA GLN A 141 -16.65 -21.30 1.81
C GLN A 141 -15.14 -21.17 1.69
N ILE A 142 -14.42 -21.19 2.84
CA ILE A 142 -12.97 -21.19 2.87
C ILE A 142 -12.41 -22.45 2.20
N LYS A 143 -13.00 -23.62 2.41
CA LYS A 143 -12.60 -24.88 1.78
C LYS A 143 -12.71 -24.80 0.24
N ILE A 144 -13.82 -24.30 -0.30
CA ILE A 144 -14.01 -24.11 -1.74
C ILE A 144 -12.93 -23.17 -2.32
N ARG A 145 -12.64 -22.10 -1.60
CA ARG A 145 -11.58 -21.16 -1.99
C ARG A 145 -10.20 -21.84 -1.94
N ALA A 146 -9.91 -22.57 -0.88
CA ALA A 146 -8.67 -23.31 -0.71
C ALA A 146 -8.42 -24.33 -1.82
N GLU A 147 -9.45 -25.04 -2.26
CA GLU A 147 -9.38 -25.98 -3.39
C GLU A 147 -9.02 -25.28 -4.69
N ARG A 148 -9.68 -24.13 -5.01
CA ARG A 148 -9.34 -23.31 -6.16
C ARG A 148 -7.89 -22.83 -6.14
N LEU A 149 -7.38 -22.46 -4.96
CA LEU A 149 -6.01 -21.99 -4.73
C LEU A 149 -4.99 -23.14 -4.56
N LYS A 150 -5.43 -24.40 -4.63
CA LYS A 150 -4.60 -25.60 -4.39
C LYS A 150 -3.93 -25.60 -3.00
N THR A 151 -4.64 -25.08 -2.02
CA THR A 151 -4.19 -24.95 -0.63
C THR A 151 -4.73 -26.13 0.17
N GLN A 152 -3.91 -27.15 0.45
CA GLN A 152 -4.34 -28.44 1.04
C GLN A 152 -3.41 -28.96 2.12
N SER A 153 -2.76 -28.08 2.90
CA SER A 153 -1.89 -28.53 3.99
C SER A 153 -2.70 -29.04 5.19
N GLU A 154 -2.32 -30.20 5.74
CA GLU A 154 -2.92 -30.76 6.96
C GLU A 154 -2.67 -29.88 8.20
N ASN A 155 -1.62 -29.07 8.20
CA ASN A 155 -1.30 -28.15 9.28
C ASN A 155 -2.03 -26.80 9.16
N LEU A 156 -2.87 -26.59 8.14
CA LEU A 156 -3.72 -25.42 8.01
C LEU A 156 -5.07 -25.68 8.70
N LEU A 157 -5.22 -25.10 9.88
CA LEU A 157 -6.44 -25.19 10.68
C LEU A 157 -7.35 -24.01 10.37
N VAL A 158 -8.64 -24.25 10.16
CA VAL A 158 -9.64 -23.21 9.88
C VAL A 158 -10.65 -23.14 11.03
N LEU A 159 -10.88 -21.95 11.56
CA LEU A 159 -11.83 -21.67 12.63
C LEU A 159 -12.81 -20.57 12.20
N ALA A 160 -14.09 -20.91 12.07
CA ALA A 160 -15.16 -19.91 11.86
C ALA A 160 -15.67 -19.44 13.23
N GLN A 161 -15.13 -18.33 13.73
CA GLN A 161 -15.41 -17.81 15.07
C GLN A 161 -15.18 -16.29 15.15
N THR A 162 -16.00 -15.61 15.95
CA THR A 162 -15.93 -14.15 16.19
C THR A 162 -15.67 -13.78 17.64
N ASP A 163 -15.84 -14.72 18.58
CA ASP A 163 -15.54 -14.50 20.00
C ASP A 163 -14.01 -14.61 20.24
N LEU A 164 -13.39 -13.53 20.71
CA LEU A 164 -11.96 -13.46 20.94
C LEU A 164 -11.46 -14.45 21.98
N ASP A 165 -12.21 -14.70 23.04
CA ASP A 165 -11.77 -15.59 24.12
C ASP A 165 -11.70 -17.05 23.62
N ILE A 166 -12.64 -17.46 22.76
CA ILE A 166 -12.63 -18.76 22.09
C ILE A 166 -11.47 -18.85 21.11
N ILE A 167 -11.23 -17.79 20.32
CA ILE A 167 -10.12 -17.74 19.37
C ILE A 167 -8.77 -17.91 20.09
N LEU A 168 -8.53 -17.14 21.15
CA LEU A 168 -7.27 -17.21 21.89
C LEU A 168 -7.10 -18.54 22.66
N SER A 169 -8.16 -19.11 23.22
CA SER A 169 -8.13 -20.42 23.85
C SER A 169 -7.78 -21.52 22.84
N THR A 170 -8.37 -21.47 21.65
CA THR A 170 -8.02 -22.40 20.55
C THR A 170 -6.58 -22.24 20.13
N ALA A 171 -6.11 -20.99 19.98
CA ALA A 171 -4.72 -20.71 19.62
C ALA A 171 -3.73 -21.19 20.70
N GLN A 172 -4.07 -21.10 21.99
CA GLN A 172 -3.25 -21.64 23.08
C GLN A 172 -3.15 -23.18 23.03
N THR A 173 -4.24 -23.84 22.65
CA THR A 173 -4.29 -25.32 22.53
C THR A 173 -3.51 -25.80 21.31
N GLU A 174 -3.76 -25.19 20.15
CA GLU A 174 -3.17 -25.63 18.88
C GLU A 174 -1.73 -25.16 18.70
N LYS A 175 -1.32 -24.09 19.39
CA LYS A 175 0.02 -23.46 19.34
C LYS A 175 0.48 -23.20 17.90
N PRO A 176 -0.28 -22.43 17.11
CA PRO A 176 0.09 -22.13 15.74
C PRO A 176 1.36 -21.29 15.70
N ARG A 177 2.16 -21.47 14.67
CA ARG A 177 3.30 -20.59 14.36
C ARG A 177 2.86 -19.25 13.78
N VAL A 178 1.80 -19.30 12.98
CA VAL A 178 1.16 -18.13 12.38
C VAL A 178 -0.35 -18.21 12.60
N MET A 179 -0.97 -17.08 12.97
CA MET A 179 -2.41 -16.93 13.07
C MET A 179 -2.88 -15.83 12.10
N ILE A 180 -4.00 -16.05 11.43
CA ILE A 180 -4.64 -15.08 10.55
C ILE A 180 -6.04 -14.82 11.07
N ILE A 181 -6.42 -13.54 11.17
CA ILE A 181 -7.77 -13.10 11.59
C ILE A 181 -8.39 -12.28 10.45
N ASP A 182 -9.40 -12.84 9.80
CA ASP A 182 -10.09 -12.27 8.64
C ASP A 182 -11.59 -12.13 8.91
N SER A 183 -12.06 -10.96 9.32
CA SER A 183 -11.44 -9.67 9.53
C SER A 183 -11.47 -9.27 11.02
N VAL A 184 -10.61 -8.34 11.43
CA VAL A 184 -10.58 -7.87 12.83
C VAL A 184 -11.88 -7.14 13.22
N GLN A 185 -12.62 -6.59 12.25
CA GLN A 185 -13.88 -5.90 12.49
C GLN A 185 -15.02 -6.82 12.94
N THR A 186 -14.95 -8.09 12.62
CA THR A 186 -15.98 -9.06 13.00
C THR A 186 -15.72 -9.70 14.36
N VAL A 187 -14.48 -9.61 14.86
CA VAL A 187 -14.11 -10.17 16.15
C VAL A 187 -14.53 -9.23 17.27
N PHE A 188 -15.09 -9.80 18.34
CA PHE A 188 -15.52 -9.06 19.51
C PHE A 188 -15.10 -9.77 20.81
N LYS A 189 -15.06 -9.00 21.89
CA LYS A 189 -14.89 -9.50 23.25
C LYS A 189 -16.13 -9.16 24.06
N ALA A 190 -16.76 -10.17 24.65
CA ALA A 190 -18.06 -10.05 25.33
C ALA A 190 -18.03 -9.08 26.52
N ASP A 191 -16.90 -8.97 27.23
CA ASP A 191 -16.73 -8.08 28.39
C ASP A 191 -16.68 -6.60 28.04
N ILE A 192 -16.55 -6.25 26.76
CA ILE A 192 -16.45 -4.85 26.32
C ILE A 192 -17.84 -4.35 25.95
N PRO A 193 -18.39 -3.35 26.66
CA PRO A 193 -19.76 -2.90 26.48
C PRO A 193 -19.95 -1.99 25.26
N SER A 194 -19.48 -2.43 24.09
CA SER A 194 -19.66 -1.74 22.82
C SER A 194 -20.00 -2.74 21.72
N ALA A 195 -20.66 -2.28 20.65
CA ALA A 195 -21.09 -3.16 19.57
C ALA A 195 -19.89 -3.79 18.83
N PRO A 196 -20.00 -5.05 18.36
CA PRO A 196 -19.01 -5.63 17.46
C PRO A 196 -18.72 -4.72 16.27
N GLY A 197 -17.45 -4.58 15.86
CA GLY A 197 -17.03 -3.69 14.78
C GLY A 197 -16.92 -2.21 15.17
N SER A 198 -17.35 -1.81 16.38
CA SER A 198 -17.10 -0.46 16.87
C SER A 198 -15.61 -0.21 17.10
N MET A 199 -15.22 1.07 17.07
CA MET A 199 -13.85 1.52 17.28
C MET A 199 -13.23 0.98 18.58
N THR A 200 -14.02 1.01 19.65
CA THR A 200 -13.61 0.53 20.97
C THR A 200 -13.35 -0.97 20.94
N GLN A 201 -14.26 -1.75 20.35
CA GLN A 201 -14.07 -3.21 20.20
C GLN A 201 -12.84 -3.55 19.37
N VAL A 202 -12.71 -2.96 18.19
CA VAL A 202 -11.58 -3.24 17.28
C VAL A 202 -10.24 -2.90 17.94
N ARG A 203 -10.17 -1.78 18.67
CA ARG A 203 -8.98 -1.38 19.40
C ARG A 203 -8.62 -2.37 20.51
N GLU A 204 -9.57 -2.68 21.37
CA GLU A 204 -9.33 -3.56 22.51
C GLU A 204 -9.01 -5.00 22.04
N VAL A 205 -9.77 -5.53 21.08
CA VAL A 205 -9.48 -6.82 20.42
C VAL A 205 -8.04 -6.84 19.88
N THR A 206 -7.63 -5.79 19.15
CA THR A 206 -6.26 -5.70 18.61
C THR A 206 -5.22 -5.66 19.73
N HIS A 207 -5.51 -5.01 20.86
CA HIS A 207 -4.61 -4.99 22.02
C HIS A 207 -4.39 -6.40 22.60
N TYR A 208 -5.46 -7.18 22.79
CA TYR A 208 -5.36 -8.57 23.27
C TYR A 208 -4.61 -9.46 22.28
N ILE A 209 -4.88 -9.33 20.99
CA ILE A 209 -4.18 -10.07 19.94
C ILE A 209 -2.67 -9.74 19.94
N MET A 210 -2.32 -8.46 20.04
CA MET A 210 -0.93 -8.02 20.09
C MET A 210 -0.20 -8.61 21.31
N ARG A 211 -0.85 -8.61 22.46
CA ARG A 211 -0.31 -9.19 23.68
C ARG A 211 -0.08 -10.69 23.52
N TYR A 212 -1.08 -11.42 23.00
CA TYR A 212 -0.97 -12.85 22.72
C TYR A 212 0.18 -13.17 21.77
N ALA A 213 0.30 -12.41 20.67
CA ALA A 213 1.37 -12.58 19.69
C ALA A 213 2.76 -12.49 20.34
N LYS A 214 2.98 -11.46 21.17
CA LYS A 214 4.29 -11.21 21.83
C LYS A 214 4.60 -12.22 22.95
N GLU A 215 3.61 -12.59 23.76
CA GLU A 215 3.79 -13.54 24.87
C GLU A 215 4.04 -14.96 24.38
N ASN A 216 3.47 -15.34 23.22
CA ASN A 216 3.56 -16.72 22.69
C ASN A 216 4.49 -16.83 21.47
N ASN A 217 5.15 -15.77 21.03
CA ASN A 217 5.98 -15.71 19.82
C ASN A 217 5.22 -16.15 18.55
N VAL A 218 3.92 -15.90 18.50
CA VAL A 218 3.07 -16.22 17.34
C VAL A 218 2.99 -14.99 16.43
N ALA A 219 3.33 -15.15 15.16
CA ALA A 219 3.10 -14.08 14.20
C ALA A 219 1.62 -14.00 13.82
N VAL A 220 1.02 -12.82 13.89
CA VAL A 220 -0.41 -12.64 13.64
C VAL A 220 -0.65 -11.66 12.51
N PHE A 221 -1.42 -12.10 11.50
CA PHE A 221 -1.99 -11.22 10.48
C PHE A 221 -3.42 -10.85 10.86
N ILE A 222 -3.73 -9.57 10.83
CA ILE A 222 -5.10 -9.08 10.95
C ILE A 222 -5.51 -8.40 9.64
N VAL A 223 -6.67 -8.78 9.12
CA VAL A 223 -7.25 -8.15 7.93
C VAL A 223 -8.13 -6.99 8.35
N GLY A 224 -7.92 -5.81 7.73
CA GLY A 224 -8.72 -4.62 7.91
C GLY A 224 -9.37 -4.17 6.60
N HIS A 225 -10.67 -3.81 6.65
CA HIS A 225 -11.34 -3.19 5.52
C HIS A 225 -11.19 -1.68 5.54
N VAL A 226 -10.94 -1.06 4.38
CA VAL A 226 -10.84 0.40 4.19
C VAL A 226 -12.22 0.93 3.81
N THR A 227 -12.56 2.13 4.26
CA THR A 227 -13.74 2.85 3.76
C THR A 227 -13.47 3.42 2.38
N LYS A 228 -14.56 3.81 1.64
CA LYS A 228 -14.47 4.38 0.28
C LYS A 228 -13.53 5.58 0.15
N ASP A 229 -13.21 6.24 1.26
CA ASP A 229 -12.30 7.40 1.30
C ASP A 229 -10.82 7.00 1.55
N GLY A 230 -10.48 5.71 1.39
CA GLY A 230 -9.11 5.23 1.56
C GLY A 230 -8.66 5.08 3.03
N ASN A 231 -9.51 5.38 4.00
CA ASN A 231 -9.25 5.19 5.41
C ASN A 231 -9.75 3.81 5.85
N ILE A 232 -9.02 3.14 6.74
CA ILE A 232 -9.51 1.89 7.36
C ILE A 232 -10.75 2.23 8.18
N ALA A 233 -11.81 1.43 8.04
CA ALA A 233 -12.95 1.47 8.96
C ALA A 233 -12.51 0.91 10.32
N GLY A 234 -12.01 1.77 11.11
CA GLY A 234 -11.27 1.47 12.32
C GLY A 234 -9.88 2.08 12.13
N PRO A 235 -9.46 2.87 13.02
CA PRO A 235 -8.71 4.08 12.79
C PRO A 235 -7.27 3.85 12.36
N ARG A 236 -6.65 4.87 11.88
CA ARG A 236 -5.20 5.14 11.94
C ARG A 236 -4.57 4.71 13.29
N MET A 237 -5.38 4.49 14.31
CA MET A 237 -5.01 3.97 15.61
C MET A 237 -4.49 2.51 15.55
N LEU A 238 -5.01 1.66 14.66
CA LEU A 238 -4.46 0.31 14.46
C LEU A 238 -3.07 0.34 13.87
N GLU A 239 -2.79 1.29 12.98
CA GLU A 239 -1.45 1.48 12.41
C GLU A 239 -0.40 1.75 13.49
N HIS A 240 -0.78 2.48 14.55
CA HIS A 240 0.14 2.75 15.66
C HIS A 240 0.35 1.55 16.59
N MET A 241 -0.64 0.65 16.68
CA MET A 241 -0.59 -0.51 17.57
C MET A 241 0.19 -1.69 16.97
N VAL A 242 0.15 -1.87 15.65
CA VAL A 242 0.76 -3.00 14.95
C VAL A 242 2.24 -2.75 14.62
N ASP A 243 2.98 -3.81 14.36
CA ASP A 243 4.41 -3.74 14.04
C ASP A 243 4.65 -3.48 12.53
N CYS A 244 3.78 -4.02 11.67
CA CYS A 244 3.83 -3.84 10.23
C CYS A 244 2.44 -3.52 9.66
N VAL A 245 2.37 -2.61 8.70
CA VAL A 245 1.15 -2.23 7.98
C VAL A 245 1.39 -2.38 6.49
N LEU A 246 0.60 -3.23 5.86
CA LEU A 246 0.60 -3.49 4.43
C LEU A 246 -0.73 -3.05 3.83
N TYR A 247 -0.69 -2.28 2.74
CA TYR A 247 -1.88 -1.89 2.00
C TYR A 247 -1.89 -2.48 0.61
N PHE A 248 -3.01 -3.12 0.25
CA PHE A 248 -3.30 -3.42 -1.14
C PHE A 248 -3.84 -2.18 -1.85
N GLU A 249 -3.21 -1.85 -2.96
CA GLU A 249 -3.62 -0.79 -3.89
C GLU A 249 -3.89 -1.41 -5.28
N GLY A 250 -4.79 -0.82 -6.03
CA GLY A 250 -5.10 -1.20 -7.41
C GLY A 250 -6.60 -1.12 -7.70
N GLU A 251 -6.94 -0.90 -8.94
CA GLU A 251 -8.32 -0.86 -9.41
C GLU A 251 -8.82 -2.27 -9.75
N ARG A 252 -10.12 -2.53 -9.54
CA ARG A 252 -10.72 -3.84 -9.81
C ARG A 252 -10.65 -4.24 -11.28
N THR A 253 -10.57 -3.26 -12.16
CA THR A 253 -10.47 -3.43 -13.62
C THR A 253 -9.08 -3.79 -14.10
N GLN A 254 -8.06 -3.58 -13.27
CA GLN A 254 -6.67 -3.91 -13.58
C GLN A 254 -6.33 -5.32 -13.10
N SER A 255 -5.49 -6.03 -13.85
CA SER A 255 -5.01 -7.36 -13.47
C SER A 255 -4.00 -7.32 -12.32
N TYR A 256 -3.39 -6.17 -12.08
CA TYR A 256 -2.30 -6.03 -11.13
C TYR A 256 -2.76 -5.46 -9.79
N ARG A 257 -2.04 -5.89 -8.75
CA ARG A 257 -2.23 -5.43 -7.37
C ARG A 257 -0.87 -5.06 -6.80
N LEU A 258 -0.80 -3.88 -6.23
CA LEU A 258 0.37 -3.43 -5.49
C LEU A 258 0.15 -3.67 -4.00
N LEU A 259 1.12 -4.24 -3.34
CA LEU A 259 1.15 -4.38 -1.88
C LEU A 259 2.22 -3.43 -1.34
N ARG A 260 1.80 -2.37 -0.71
CA ARG A 260 2.69 -1.31 -0.19
C ARG A 260 2.90 -1.44 1.32
N THR A 261 4.14 -1.32 1.75
CA THR A 261 4.49 -1.20 3.16
C THR A 261 4.37 0.26 3.61
N VAL A 262 3.44 0.53 4.52
CA VAL A 262 3.23 1.87 5.10
C VAL A 262 3.97 2.02 6.43
N LYS A 263 4.07 0.92 7.19
CA LYS A 263 4.83 0.85 8.44
C LYS A 263 5.51 -0.50 8.52
N ASN A 264 6.77 -0.52 8.94
CA ASN A 264 7.50 -1.75 9.21
C ASN A 264 8.59 -1.50 10.26
N ARG A 265 8.48 -2.16 11.43
CA ARG A 265 9.51 -2.06 12.48
C ARG A 265 10.71 -2.96 12.21
N PHE A 266 10.60 -3.87 11.25
CA PHE A 266 11.58 -4.91 10.94
C PHE A 266 12.28 -4.70 9.58
N GLY A 267 11.96 -3.62 8.87
CA GLY A 267 12.51 -3.35 7.56
C GLY A 267 12.14 -1.97 7.02
N SER A 268 12.40 -1.76 5.73
CA SER A 268 12.05 -0.52 5.02
C SER A 268 10.53 -0.30 4.98
N THR A 269 10.10 0.96 5.12
CA THR A 269 8.69 1.37 5.02
C THR A 269 8.27 1.76 3.61
N ASN A 270 9.18 1.70 2.64
CA ASN A 270 8.91 2.15 1.28
C ASN A 270 8.96 1.01 0.25
N GLU A 271 8.81 -0.25 0.71
CA GLU A 271 8.85 -1.39 -0.21
C GLU A 271 7.47 -1.64 -0.84
N ILE A 272 7.49 -2.07 -2.10
CA ILE A 272 6.30 -2.58 -2.78
C ILE A 272 6.49 -4.01 -3.27
N GLY A 273 5.41 -4.79 -3.20
CA GLY A 273 5.26 -6.07 -3.86
C GLY A 273 4.25 -5.96 -5.00
N VAL A 274 4.54 -6.56 -6.13
CA VAL A 274 3.69 -6.53 -7.33
C VAL A 274 3.12 -7.91 -7.58
N PHE A 275 1.80 -7.99 -7.68
CA PHE A 275 1.08 -9.23 -7.90
C PHE A 275 0.14 -9.11 -9.09
N GLU A 276 -0.07 -10.20 -9.81
CA GLU A 276 -1.09 -10.34 -10.85
C GLU A 276 -2.22 -11.23 -10.32
N MET A 277 -3.47 -10.78 -10.48
CA MET A 277 -4.64 -11.59 -10.12
C MET A 277 -4.98 -12.53 -11.28
N LYS A 278 -4.89 -13.83 -11.01
CA LYS A 278 -5.27 -14.90 -11.94
C LYS A 278 -6.39 -15.75 -11.36
N ASP A 279 -6.96 -16.63 -12.17
CA ASP A 279 -7.98 -17.60 -11.71
C ASP A 279 -7.42 -18.51 -10.58
N THR A 280 -6.12 -18.78 -10.60
CA THR A 280 -5.40 -19.55 -9.60
C THR A 280 -5.01 -18.76 -8.35
N GLY A 281 -5.36 -17.48 -8.25
CA GLY A 281 -5.03 -16.59 -7.15
C GLY A 281 -4.05 -15.48 -7.52
N LEU A 282 -3.36 -14.95 -6.52
CA LEU A 282 -2.33 -13.93 -6.69
C LEU A 282 -0.99 -14.57 -7.05
N VAL A 283 -0.40 -14.12 -8.14
CA VAL A 283 0.91 -14.55 -8.64
C VAL A 283 1.87 -13.38 -8.58
N GLU A 284 3.05 -13.59 -8.02
CA GLU A 284 4.08 -12.54 -7.95
C GLU A 284 4.59 -12.13 -9.34
N VAL A 285 4.81 -10.83 -9.53
CA VAL A 285 5.40 -10.28 -10.75
C VAL A 285 6.88 -9.99 -10.49
N LYS A 286 7.74 -10.90 -10.94
CA LYS A 286 9.20 -10.79 -10.72
C LYS A 286 9.81 -9.56 -11.40
N ASN A 287 9.30 -9.19 -12.57
CA ASN A 287 9.77 -8.04 -13.34
C ASN A 287 8.62 -7.10 -13.72
N PRO A 288 8.26 -6.13 -12.84
CA PRO A 288 7.21 -5.16 -13.14
C PRO A 288 7.54 -4.28 -14.37
N SER A 289 8.82 -3.94 -14.57
CA SER A 289 9.25 -3.13 -15.71
C SER A 289 8.93 -3.81 -17.04
N GLU A 290 9.24 -5.10 -17.17
CA GLU A 290 8.94 -5.89 -18.35
C GLU A 290 7.44 -5.94 -18.62
N MET A 291 6.66 -6.16 -17.57
CA MET A 291 5.22 -6.22 -17.65
C MET A 291 4.59 -4.90 -18.11
N LEU A 292 5.02 -3.77 -17.53
CA LEU A 292 4.49 -2.44 -17.83
C LEU A 292 4.91 -1.93 -19.22
N LEU A 293 6.04 -2.41 -19.75
CA LEU A 293 6.51 -2.07 -21.09
C LEU A 293 6.05 -3.05 -22.18
N LYS A 294 5.36 -4.13 -21.80
CA LYS A 294 4.88 -5.15 -22.75
C LYS A 294 3.82 -4.56 -23.68
N GLY A 295 4.03 -4.72 -25.00
CA GLY A 295 3.12 -4.21 -26.02
C GLY A 295 3.25 -2.72 -26.30
N ARG A 296 4.30 -2.06 -25.79
CA ARG A 296 4.60 -0.68 -26.13
C ARG A 296 4.80 -0.54 -27.65
N PRO A 297 4.16 0.46 -28.28
CA PRO A 297 4.36 0.71 -29.70
C PRO A 297 5.78 1.25 -29.96
N GLU A 298 6.34 0.84 -31.06
CA GLU A 298 7.61 1.37 -31.55
C GLU A 298 7.35 2.46 -32.60
N MET A 299 8.28 3.38 -32.77
CA MET A 299 8.25 4.40 -33.81
C MET A 299 7.03 5.32 -33.79
N VAL A 300 6.56 5.72 -32.61
CA VAL A 300 5.46 6.66 -32.42
C VAL A 300 5.90 7.92 -31.71
N SER A 301 5.24 9.04 -32.01
CA SER A 301 5.36 10.26 -31.23
C SER A 301 4.56 10.18 -29.93
N GLY A 302 4.88 11.00 -28.95
CA GLY A 302 4.14 11.09 -27.70
C GLY A 302 4.37 9.97 -26.69
N SER A 303 5.22 8.97 -26.97
CA SER A 303 5.52 7.87 -26.05
C SER A 303 6.97 7.98 -25.54
N THR A 304 7.14 7.97 -24.20
CA THR A 304 8.43 7.98 -23.51
C THR A 304 8.49 6.89 -22.46
N VAL A 305 9.71 6.47 -22.10
CA VAL A 305 9.93 5.60 -20.95
C VAL A 305 10.56 6.39 -19.81
N VAL A 306 9.95 6.28 -18.66
CA VAL A 306 10.40 6.81 -17.38
C VAL A 306 10.89 5.68 -16.48
N CYS A 307 11.73 6.02 -15.50
CA CYS A 307 11.99 5.16 -14.37
C CYS A 307 11.59 5.87 -13.09
N THR A 308 10.52 5.42 -12.46
CA THR A 308 10.09 5.87 -11.14
C THR A 308 10.66 4.98 -10.04
N LEU A 309 10.79 5.53 -8.84
CA LEU A 309 11.10 4.73 -7.65
C LEU A 309 9.83 4.46 -6.88
N GLU A 310 9.49 3.19 -6.76
CA GLU A 310 8.45 2.73 -5.87
C GLU A 310 9.11 2.13 -4.63
N GLY A 311 9.22 2.95 -3.59
CA GLY A 311 10.07 2.63 -2.45
C GLY A 311 11.56 2.64 -2.81
N THR A 312 12.22 1.51 -2.67
CA THR A 312 13.62 1.33 -3.08
C THR A 312 13.73 0.70 -4.47
N ARG A 313 12.61 0.29 -5.09
CA ARG A 313 12.59 -0.44 -6.35
C ARG A 313 12.45 0.51 -7.54
N PRO A 314 13.42 0.53 -8.48
CA PRO A 314 13.24 1.20 -9.75
C PRO A 314 12.24 0.40 -10.61
N VAL A 315 11.28 1.10 -11.20
CA VAL A 315 10.25 0.54 -12.08
C VAL A 315 10.17 1.39 -13.35
N LEU A 316 10.34 0.74 -14.50
CA LEU A 316 10.16 1.38 -15.79
C LEU A 316 8.69 1.38 -16.18
N ALA A 317 8.20 2.52 -16.64
CA ALA A 317 6.84 2.67 -17.12
C ALA A 317 6.80 3.52 -18.39
N GLU A 318 5.79 3.31 -19.22
CA GLU A 318 5.51 4.13 -20.38
C GLU A 318 4.61 5.32 -19.99
N VAL A 319 5.01 6.52 -20.40
CA VAL A 319 4.18 7.72 -20.37
C VAL A 319 3.80 8.09 -21.78
N GLN A 320 2.50 8.25 -22.01
CA GLN A 320 1.93 8.66 -23.28
C GLN A 320 1.33 10.06 -23.15
N ALA A 321 1.55 10.90 -24.17
CA ALA A 321 0.96 12.21 -24.34
C ALA A 321 0.21 12.27 -25.66
N LEU A 322 -0.94 12.93 -25.66
CA LEU A 322 -1.72 13.26 -26.85
C LEU A 322 -2.10 14.74 -26.77
N CYS A 323 -1.74 15.51 -27.79
CA CYS A 323 -2.11 16.90 -27.99
C CYS A 323 -3.10 16.98 -29.15
N SER A 324 -4.24 17.59 -28.94
CA SER A 324 -5.22 17.79 -30.00
C SER A 324 -5.75 19.23 -30.00
N PRO A 325 -6.07 19.85 -31.14
CA PRO A 325 -6.65 21.19 -31.16
C PRO A 325 -7.90 21.27 -30.28
N SER A 326 -7.97 22.28 -29.42
CA SER A 326 -9.16 22.54 -28.60
C SER A 326 -10.26 23.15 -29.43
N GLY A 327 -11.45 22.49 -29.46
CA GLY A 327 -12.58 22.97 -30.27
C GLY A 327 -13.36 24.14 -29.64
N PHE A 328 -13.24 24.40 -28.34
CA PHE A 328 -14.08 25.38 -27.60
C PHE A 328 -13.29 26.07 -26.49
N GLY A 329 -12.61 27.15 -26.81
CA GLY A 329 -12.18 28.24 -25.92
C GLY A 329 -11.28 27.93 -24.71
N ASN A 330 -11.47 26.82 -23.99
CA ASN A 330 -10.67 26.44 -22.85
C ASN A 330 -10.01 25.07 -23.09
N ALA A 331 -8.72 25.08 -23.31
CA ALA A 331 -7.93 23.89 -23.50
C ALA A 331 -7.97 22.97 -22.25
N ARG A 332 -8.30 21.71 -22.47
CA ARG A 332 -8.41 20.71 -21.39
C ARG A 332 -7.04 20.12 -21.06
N ARG A 333 -6.85 19.81 -19.81
CA ARG A 333 -5.70 19.05 -19.31
C ARG A 333 -6.25 17.83 -18.59
N VAL A 334 -5.90 16.64 -19.04
CA VAL A 334 -6.30 15.37 -18.43
C VAL A 334 -5.05 14.57 -18.13
N ALA A 335 -4.88 14.15 -16.89
CA ALA A 335 -3.73 13.37 -16.47
C ALA A 335 -4.20 12.12 -15.73
N THR A 336 -3.81 10.95 -16.22
CA THR A 336 -4.04 9.65 -15.59
C THR A 336 -2.70 9.10 -15.14
N GLY A 337 -2.57 8.82 -13.83
CA GLY A 337 -1.32 8.33 -13.24
C GLY A 337 -0.26 9.40 -12.98
N ILE A 338 -0.52 10.66 -13.30
CA ILE A 338 0.36 11.82 -13.04
C ILE A 338 -0.45 12.86 -12.27
N ASP A 339 0.19 13.57 -11.35
CA ASP A 339 -0.46 14.67 -10.64
C ASP A 339 -0.90 15.76 -11.61
N TYR A 340 -2.16 16.19 -11.50
CA TYR A 340 -2.76 17.18 -12.38
C TYR A 340 -2.01 18.53 -12.32
N GLY A 341 -1.68 19.01 -11.12
CA GLY A 341 -0.95 20.26 -10.93
C GLY A 341 0.43 20.20 -11.58
N ARG A 342 1.12 19.06 -11.49
CA ARG A 342 2.40 18.84 -12.15
C ARG A 342 2.29 18.85 -13.67
N ALA A 343 1.30 18.18 -14.22
CA ALA A 343 1.02 18.18 -15.67
C ALA A 343 0.78 19.58 -16.22
N VAL A 344 -0.03 20.40 -15.53
CA VAL A 344 -0.31 21.81 -15.89
C VAL A 344 0.97 22.64 -15.84
N LEU A 345 1.78 22.46 -14.78
CA LEU A 345 3.05 23.19 -14.61
C LEU A 345 4.03 22.89 -15.75
N LEU A 346 4.22 21.60 -16.09
CA LEU A 346 5.11 21.19 -17.18
C LEU A 346 4.63 21.77 -18.53
N GLY A 347 3.33 21.77 -18.78
CA GLY A 347 2.74 22.43 -19.96
C GLY A 347 3.10 23.91 -20.05
N ALA A 348 2.95 24.66 -18.96
CA ALA A 348 3.28 26.07 -18.89
C ALA A 348 4.79 26.35 -19.10
N ILE A 349 5.66 25.49 -18.59
CA ILE A 349 7.11 25.55 -18.82
C ILE A 349 7.41 25.37 -20.31
N LEU A 350 6.79 24.38 -20.97
CA LEU A 350 6.97 24.15 -22.39
C LEU A 350 6.48 25.32 -23.26
N GLU A 351 5.36 25.91 -22.91
CA GLU A 351 4.88 27.14 -23.58
C GLU A 351 5.88 28.28 -23.45
N LYS A 352 6.30 28.58 -22.22
CA LYS A 352 7.14 29.73 -21.92
C LYS A 352 8.57 29.57 -22.43
N GLN A 353 9.18 28.39 -22.22
CA GLN A 353 10.61 28.18 -22.47
C GLN A 353 10.91 27.67 -23.88
N LEU A 354 9.97 26.93 -24.49
CA LEU A 354 10.15 26.34 -25.82
C LEU A 354 9.26 26.98 -26.89
N GLY A 355 8.40 27.94 -26.52
CA GLY A 355 7.47 28.61 -27.44
C GLY A 355 6.41 27.70 -28.05
N LEU A 356 6.08 26.57 -27.37
CA LEU A 356 5.02 25.69 -27.84
C LEU A 356 3.65 26.35 -27.63
N GLN A 357 2.81 26.35 -28.65
CA GLN A 357 1.46 26.96 -28.58
C GLN A 357 0.45 25.97 -27.99
N LEU A 358 0.65 25.55 -26.73
CA LEU A 358 -0.19 24.56 -26.07
C LEU A 358 -1.49 25.16 -25.50
N GLN A 359 -1.62 26.48 -25.43
CA GLN A 359 -2.82 27.17 -24.92
C GLN A 359 -4.09 26.84 -25.69
N ASN A 360 -3.97 26.46 -26.97
CA ASN A 360 -5.09 26.03 -27.84
C ASN A 360 -5.10 24.52 -28.10
N GLN A 361 -4.40 23.74 -27.29
CA GLN A 361 -4.34 22.30 -27.41
C GLN A 361 -4.91 21.63 -26.16
N ASP A 362 -5.78 20.66 -26.33
CA ASP A 362 -6.12 19.71 -25.29
C ASP A 362 -4.93 18.77 -25.10
N ILE A 363 -4.52 18.55 -23.85
CA ILE A 363 -3.40 17.64 -23.51
C ILE A 363 -3.94 16.51 -22.64
N TYR A 364 -3.72 15.30 -23.11
CA TYR A 364 -4.02 14.06 -22.41
C TYR A 364 -2.71 13.36 -22.07
N LEU A 365 -2.52 13.04 -20.79
CA LEU A 365 -1.37 12.28 -20.29
C LEU A 365 -1.86 10.98 -19.68
N ASN A 366 -1.18 9.90 -19.98
CA ASN A 366 -1.52 8.59 -19.44
C ASN A 366 -0.24 7.81 -19.07
N VAL A 367 -0.20 7.26 -17.86
CA VAL A 367 0.79 6.26 -17.48
C VAL A 367 0.22 4.89 -17.76
N VAL A 368 0.86 4.15 -18.65
CA VAL A 368 0.39 2.83 -19.05
C VAL A 368 0.51 1.86 -17.88
N GLY A 369 -0.51 0.98 -17.72
CA GLY A 369 -0.55 0.00 -16.63
C GLY A 369 -1.14 0.54 -15.32
N GLY A 370 -1.61 1.81 -15.29
CA GLY A 370 -2.31 2.39 -14.14
C GLY A 370 -1.43 2.73 -12.92
N LEU A 371 -0.12 2.78 -13.12
CA LEU A 371 0.81 3.21 -12.09
C LEU A 371 0.63 4.71 -11.80
N LYS A 372 0.68 5.11 -10.53
CA LYS A 372 0.67 6.52 -10.12
C LYS A 372 2.11 6.99 -9.90
N ILE A 373 2.54 7.93 -10.71
CA ILE A 373 3.89 8.52 -10.63
C ILE A 373 3.83 9.84 -9.88
N SER A 374 4.52 9.93 -8.76
CA SER A 374 4.71 11.16 -7.97
C SER A 374 6.16 11.66 -7.98
N ASP A 375 7.05 10.93 -8.64
CA ASP A 375 8.48 11.15 -8.67
C ASP A 375 8.86 12.23 -9.69
N THR A 376 9.43 13.35 -9.23
CA THR A 376 9.86 14.47 -10.09
C THR A 376 10.97 14.10 -11.07
N ALA A 377 11.68 13.01 -10.85
CA ALA A 377 12.67 12.48 -11.79
C ALA A 377 12.09 12.14 -13.18
N THR A 378 10.76 12.06 -13.31
CA THR A 378 10.04 11.74 -14.54
C THR A 378 9.61 12.98 -15.35
N ASP A 379 9.78 14.18 -14.81
CA ASP A 379 9.30 15.42 -15.43
C ASP A 379 9.83 15.66 -16.82
N LEU A 380 11.14 15.42 -17.02
CA LEU A 380 11.78 15.61 -18.32
C LEU A 380 11.14 14.70 -19.38
N ALA A 381 10.88 13.45 -19.02
CA ALA A 381 10.23 12.50 -19.92
C ALA A 381 8.78 12.89 -20.26
N ILE A 382 8.00 13.33 -19.25
CA ILE A 382 6.64 13.86 -19.45
C ILE A 382 6.67 15.08 -20.39
N SER A 383 7.59 16.01 -20.13
CA SER A 383 7.77 17.19 -20.97
C SER A 383 8.13 16.84 -22.42
N ILE A 384 9.00 15.86 -22.59
CA ILE A 384 9.42 15.37 -23.91
C ILE A 384 8.28 14.63 -24.61
N ALA A 385 7.47 13.83 -23.89
CA ALA A 385 6.28 13.20 -24.46
C ALA A 385 5.31 14.22 -25.05
N ILE A 386 4.98 15.30 -24.29
CA ILE A 386 4.13 16.39 -24.78
C ILE A 386 4.75 17.06 -26.02
N ALA A 387 6.04 17.42 -25.94
CA ALA A 387 6.72 18.09 -27.04
C ALA A 387 6.87 17.21 -28.28
N SER A 388 7.06 15.90 -28.11
CA SER A 388 7.15 14.91 -29.16
C SER A 388 5.85 14.77 -29.92
N ASP A 389 4.73 14.65 -29.21
CA ASP A 389 3.41 14.56 -29.85
C ASP A 389 3.03 15.86 -30.54
N PHE A 390 3.21 17.02 -29.87
CA PHE A 390 2.89 18.33 -30.42
C PHE A 390 3.70 18.68 -31.70
N LYS A 391 5.00 18.28 -31.74
CA LYS A 391 5.88 18.54 -32.89
C LYS A 391 6.01 17.34 -33.84
N ASN A 392 5.32 16.25 -33.56
CA ASN A 392 5.29 15.01 -34.32
C ASN A 392 6.69 14.45 -34.64
N PHE A 393 7.53 14.28 -33.56
CA PHE A 393 8.81 13.60 -33.69
C PHE A 393 8.86 12.33 -32.86
N ILE A 394 9.48 11.32 -33.39
CA ILE A 394 9.61 9.99 -32.76
C ILE A 394 10.70 10.03 -31.67
N ILE A 395 10.52 9.20 -30.66
CA ILE A 395 11.55 8.96 -29.63
C ILE A 395 11.98 7.51 -29.76
N ASN A 396 13.29 7.27 -29.90
CA ASN A 396 13.82 5.92 -29.98
C ASN A 396 13.37 5.07 -28.80
N SER A 397 12.79 3.90 -29.08
CA SER A 397 12.18 3.00 -28.08
C SER A 397 13.17 2.50 -27.02
N LYS A 398 14.48 2.55 -27.27
CA LYS A 398 15.53 2.15 -26.34
C LYS A 398 16.18 3.32 -25.59
N THR A 399 15.45 4.45 -25.49
CA THR A 399 15.89 5.65 -24.76
C THR A 399 15.15 5.80 -23.45
N LEU A 400 15.89 5.79 -22.34
CA LEU A 400 15.40 6.20 -21.02
C LEU A 400 15.59 7.71 -20.87
N ILE A 401 14.61 8.39 -20.28
CA ILE A 401 14.64 9.84 -20.05
C ILE A 401 14.41 10.13 -18.57
N LEU A 402 15.36 10.83 -17.95
CA LEU A 402 15.36 11.13 -16.52
C LEU A 402 15.68 12.60 -16.29
N GLY A 403 15.03 13.24 -15.33
CA GLY A 403 15.34 14.58 -14.88
C GLY A 403 14.15 15.29 -14.25
N GLU A 404 14.40 16.06 -13.21
CA GLU A 404 13.43 17.02 -12.68
C GLU A 404 13.50 18.30 -13.52
N VAL A 405 12.36 18.91 -13.82
CA VAL A 405 12.29 20.14 -14.62
C VAL A 405 11.91 21.32 -13.73
N GLY A 406 12.79 22.33 -13.66
CA GLY A 406 12.52 23.58 -12.97
C GLY A 406 11.78 24.58 -13.85
N LEU A 407 11.27 25.65 -13.23
CA LEU A 407 10.41 26.67 -13.88
C LEU A 407 11.06 27.44 -15.03
N THR A 408 12.39 27.48 -15.07
CA THR A 408 13.14 28.13 -16.14
C THR A 408 13.52 27.17 -17.27
N GLY A 409 13.01 25.92 -17.20
CA GLY A 409 13.30 24.88 -18.20
C GLY A 409 14.65 24.18 -17.99
N GLU A 410 15.30 24.44 -16.86
CA GLU A 410 16.52 23.74 -16.45
C GLU A 410 16.21 22.29 -16.04
N VAL A 411 17.15 21.38 -16.29
CA VAL A 411 17.10 19.99 -15.87
C VAL A 411 17.95 19.81 -14.61
N ARG A 412 17.31 19.47 -13.52
CA ARG A 412 17.91 19.31 -12.19
C ARG A 412 18.31 17.86 -11.92
N ALA A 413 19.30 17.70 -11.04
CA ALA A 413 19.73 16.39 -10.56
C ALA A 413 18.63 15.63 -9.82
N ILE A 414 18.63 14.31 -9.97
CA ILE A 414 17.69 13.41 -9.39
C ILE A 414 18.36 12.42 -8.43
N SER A 415 17.60 11.89 -7.49
CA SER A 415 18.05 10.88 -6.55
C SER A 415 18.10 9.49 -7.18
N PHE A 416 19.03 8.64 -6.69
CA PHE A 416 19.14 7.22 -7.07
C PHE A 416 19.28 6.97 -8.58
N CYS A 417 19.98 7.86 -9.28
CA CYS A 417 20.13 7.80 -10.74
C CYS A 417 20.79 6.48 -11.20
N GLU A 418 21.81 6.00 -10.49
CA GLU A 418 22.49 4.74 -10.81
C GLU A 418 21.55 3.53 -10.79
N GLN A 419 20.65 3.46 -9.82
CA GLN A 419 19.68 2.35 -9.70
C GLN A 419 18.69 2.35 -10.88
N ARG A 420 18.24 3.54 -11.30
CA ARG A 420 17.33 3.71 -12.44
C ARG A 420 17.99 3.29 -13.75
N ILE A 421 19.26 3.65 -13.92
CA ILE A 421 20.05 3.27 -15.07
C ILE A 421 20.30 1.75 -15.09
N ALA A 422 20.63 1.16 -13.94
CA ALA A 422 20.84 -0.28 -13.84
C ALA A 422 19.58 -1.09 -14.21
N GLU A 423 18.39 -0.58 -13.85
CA GLU A 423 17.12 -1.22 -14.24
C GLU A 423 16.90 -1.12 -15.77
N ALA A 424 17.16 0.05 -16.36
CA ALA A 424 17.07 0.22 -17.81
C ALA A 424 18.09 -0.65 -18.57
N GLU A 425 19.29 -0.81 -18.02
CA GLU A 425 20.32 -1.69 -18.57
C GLU A 425 19.85 -3.16 -18.61
N LYS A 426 19.24 -3.65 -17.52
CA LYS A 426 18.65 -4.99 -17.48
C LYS A 426 17.54 -5.18 -18.53
N MET A 427 16.80 -4.11 -18.82
CA MET A 427 15.71 -4.12 -19.81
C MET A 427 16.17 -3.89 -21.24
N GLY A 428 17.50 -3.79 -21.47
CA GLY A 428 18.09 -3.68 -22.80
C GLY A 428 17.90 -2.32 -23.46
N PHE A 429 17.89 -1.24 -22.66
CA PHE A 429 17.96 0.13 -23.17
C PHE A 429 19.40 0.44 -23.66
N ASN A 430 19.51 1.33 -24.64
CA ASN A 430 20.78 1.74 -25.23
C ASN A 430 21.20 3.15 -24.81
N TYR A 431 20.22 4.05 -24.63
CA TYR A 431 20.45 5.47 -24.37
C TYR A 431 19.81 5.89 -23.04
N CYS A 432 20.48 6.81 -22.34
CA CYS A 432 19.89 7.48 -21.19
C CYS A 432 20.12 9.00 -21.30
N ILE A 433 19.04 9.78 -21.46
CA ILE A 433 19.08 11.23 -21.35
C ILE A 433 18.87 11.57 -19.88
N LEU A 434 19.81 12.30 -19.29
CA LEU A 434 19.83 12.53 -17.84
C LEU A 434 20.43 13.91 -17.51
N PRO A 435 20.21 14.42 -16.26
CA PRO A 435 20.81 15.68 -15.83
C PRO A 435 22.34 15.62 -15.87
N HIS A 436 22.98 16.69 -16.33
CA HIS A 436 24.45 16.80 -16.43
C HIS A 436 25.14 16.48 -15.10
N LEU A 437 24.62 16.99 -13.97
CA LEU A 437 25.19 16.74 -12.64
C LEU A 437 25.14 15.27 -12.21
N ASN A 438 24.14 14.52 -12.65
CA ASN A 438 24.09 13.09 -12.38
C ASN A 438 25.09 12.30 -13.22
N ALA A 439 25.30 12.69 -14.49
CA ALA A 439 26.21 12.02 -15.39
C ALA A 439 27.66 12.01 -14.89
N GLU A 440 28.09 13.05 -14.20
CA GLU A 440 29.44 13.18 -13.63
C GLU A 440 29.75 12.12 -12.55
N ASN A 441 28.73 11.61 -11.88
CA ASN A 441 28.87 10.68 -10.77
C ASN A 441 28.74 9.20 -11.17
N ILE A 442 28.28 8.91 -12.39
CA ILE A 442 28.03 7.53 -12.84
C ILE A 442 29.33 6.92 -13.36
N LYS A 443 29.83 5.89 -12.67
CA LYS A 443 31.14 5.30 -12.96
C LYS A 443 31.13 4.21 -14.03
N LYS A 444 30.06 3.38 -14.12
CA LYS A 444 29.97 2.24 -15.04
C LYS A 444 28.52 2.00 -15.49
N THR A 445 28.30 1.99 -16.79
CA THR A 445 27.04 1.53 -17.40
C THR A 445 27.31 1.16 -18.86
N LYS A 446 26.48 0.29 -19.42
CA LYS A 446 26.49 -0.02 -20.86
C LYS A 446 25.65 0.96 -21.68
N LEU A 447 24.82 1.78 -21.02
CA LEU A 447 24.02 2.77 -21.72
C LEU A 447 24.90 3.94 -22.16
N GLN A 448 24.64 4.46 -23.35
CA GLN A 448 25.19 5.74 -23.77
C GLN A 448 24.50 6.86 -22.99
N LEU A 449 25.25 7.50 -22.09
CA LEU A 449 24.75 8.62 -21.30
C LEU A 449 24.79 9.91 -22.12
N ILE A 450 23.67 10.66 -22.10
CA ILE A 450 23.50 11.92 -22.82
C ILE A 450 23.13 13.00 -21.79
N PRO A 451 24.15 13.70 -21.25
CA PRO A 451 23.93 14.71 -20.22
C PRO A 451 23.30 15.97 -20.81
N VAL A 452 22.26 16.47 -20.14
CA VAL A 452 21.54 17.67 -20.55
C VAL A 452 21.37 18.65 -19.39
N LYS A 453 21.30 19.96 -19.70
CA LYS A 453 21.08 21.03 -18.74
C LYS A 453 19.69 21.67 -18.88
N THR A 454 19.05 21.51 -20.04
CA THR A 454 17.72 22.09 -20.32
C THR A 454 16.84 21.15 -21.13
N VAL A 455 15.53 21.34 -21.05
CA VAL A 455 14.54 20.58 -21.86
C VAL A 455 14.82 20.76 -23.37
N SER A 456 15.21 21.96 -23.80
CA SER A 456 15.56 22.25 -25.19
C SER A 456 16.75 21.41 -25.69
N GLN A 457 17.79 21.25 -24.85
CA GLN A 457 18.92 20.39 -25.19
C GLN A 457 18.51 18.92 -25.29
N ALA A 458 17.64 18.45 -24.40
CA ALA A 458 17.14 17.07 -24.43
C ALA A 458 16.42 16.76 -25.75
N ILE A 459 15.56 17.66 -26.22
CA ILE A 459 14.87 17.52 -27.52
C ILE A 459 15.87 17.50 -28.69
N ALA A 460 16.89 18.39 -28.67
CA ALA A 460 17.92 18.40 -29.71
C ALA A 460 18.74 17.08 -29.74
N CYS A 461 19.03 16.51 -28.57
CA CYS A 461 19.73 15.23 -28.47
C CYS A 461 18.90 14.06 -29.01
N ILE A 462 17.59 14.04 -28.78
CA ILE A 462 16.69 13.00 -29.31
C ILE A 462 16.73 13.02 -30.86
N LYS A 463 16.67 14.20 -31.48
CA LYS A 463 16.74 14.32 -32.93
C LYS A 463 18.06 13.77 -33.49
N LYS A 464 19.20 14.03 -32.81
CA LYS A 464 20.50 13.47 -33.18
C LYS A 464 20.57 11.94 -33.06
N ILE A 465 19.95 11.37 -32.00
CA ILE A 465 19.85 9.92 -31.84
C ILE A 465 19.10 9.32 -33.03
N ASN A 466 17.95 9.90 -33.38
CA ASN A 466 17.15 9.43 -34.52
C ASN A 466 17.90 9.51 -35.86
N GLU A 467 18.64 10.60 -36.07
CA GLU A 467 19.49 10.76 -37.27
C GLU A 467 20.58 9.68 -37.33
N SER A 468 21.24 9.34 -36.20
CA SER A 468 22.28 8.32 -36.12
C SER A 468 21.76 6.91 -36.36
N GLU A 469 20.55 6.62 -35.92
CA GLU A 469 19.86 5.32 -36.08
C GLU A 469 19.04 5.24 -37.39
N LYS A 470 19.05 6.29 -38.24
CA LYS A 470 18.23 6.40 -39.46
C LYS A 470 16.74 6.20 -39.26
N ILE A 471 16.20 6.73 -38.16
CA ILE A 471 14.78 6.71 -37.75
C ILE A 471 14.05 7.96 -38.26
#